data_0b5c378befe8f6020554e22f6d7c1852
#
_entry.id   0b5c378befe8f6020554e22f6d7c1852
#
_cell.length_a   1.000
_cell.length_b   1.000
_cell.length_c   1.000
_cell.angle_alpha   90.00
_cell.angle_beta   90.00
_cell.angle_gamma   90.00
#
_symmetry.space_group_name_H-M   'P 1'
#
loop_
_entity.id
_entity.type
_entity.pdbx_description
1 polymer ?
#
loop_
_entity_poly.entity_id
_entity_poly.type
_entity_poly.pdbx_seq_one_letter_code
_entity_poly.pdbx_strand_id
1 'polypeptide(L)'
;STEVLKSSICSDKTLEIIKDMLLGVVEKGTGKAVHSDIIRIAGKTGTAQIASGGVYRTSGHQVAFCGYFPADEPKYSCIVVIRRPRIGYPSGGTMSGGVVKAIAEKVYASHMSFDVRDMERDSLAVILPAAKNGNLEALENVLDKLDVDANTDSLETKWVVAKREEGEEELHLRDLTIREGLVPNVIGMGA
;
A
#
# COMPACT_ATOMS: atom_id res chain seq x y z
N SER A 1 -8.37 16.85 -25.94
CA SER A 1 -9.18 15.71 -26.43
C SER A 1 -8.28 14.48 -26.50
N THR A 2 -8.79 13.34 -26.04
CA THR A 2 -8.07 12.06 -26.16
C THR A 2 -8.22 11.56 -27.59
N GLU A 3 -7.10 11.30 -28.27
CA GLU A 3 -7.07 10.70 -29.60
C GLU A 3 -6.76 9.21 -29.47
N VAL A 4 -7.67 8.36 -29.98
CA VAL A 4 -7.46 6.91 -30.00
C VAL A 4 -6.84 6.52 -31.33
N LEU A 5 -5.54 6.27 -31.33
CA LEU A 5 -4.78 5.90 -32.54
C LEU A 5 -5.12 4.49 -33.03
N LYS A 6 -5.39 3.56 -32.11
CA LYS A 6 -5.75 2.18 -32.41
C LYS A 6 -6.61 1.61 -31.27
N SER A 7 -7.73 1.00 -31.61
CA SER A 7 -8.67 0.43 -30.63
C SER A 7 -8.18 -0.85 -29.95
N SER A 8 -7.32 -1.63 -30.62
CA SER A 8 -6.72 -2.84 -30.08
C SER A 8 -5.32 -3.04 -30.65
N ILE A 9 -4.35 -3.35 -29.79
CA ILE A 9 -2.95 -3.57 -30.18
C ILE A 9 -2.60 -5.06 -30.32
N CYS A 10 -3.36 -5.94 -29.70
CA CYS A 10 -3.19 -7.39 -29.75
C CYS A 10 -4.50 -8.10 -29.42
N SER A 11 -4.52 -9.44 -29.52
CA SER A 11 -5.69 -10.23 -29.10
C SER A 11 -5.81 -10.25 -27.58
N ASP A 12 -7.04 -10.44 -27.05
CA ASP A 12 -7.31 -10.52 -25.62
C ASP A 12 -6.48 -11.61 -24.94
N LYS A 13 -6.35 -12.78 -25.56
CA LYS A 13 -5.50 -13.86 -25.07
C LYS A 13 -4.03 -13.45 -24.92
N THR A 14 -3.50 -12.69 -25.88
CA THR A 14 -2.13 -12.18 -25.81
C THR A 14 -1.99 -11.16 -24.68
N LEU A 15 -3.00 -10.31 -24.52
CA LEU A 15 -3.03 -9.30 -23.48
C LEU A 15 -3.02 -9.92 -22.08
N GLU A 16 -3.83 -10.96 -21.86
CA GLU A 16 -3.84 -11.72 -20.59
C GLU A 16 -2.47 -12.33 -20.26
N ILE A 17 -1.86 -13.01 -21.23
CA ILE A 17 -0.53 -13.60 -21.06
C ILE A 17 0.51 -12.52 -20.69
N ILE A 18 0.49 -11.38 -21.37
CA ILE A 18 1.43 -10.30 -21.08
C ILE A 18 1.19 -9.72 -19.68
N LYS A 19 -0.06 -9.54 -19.26
CA LYS A 19 -0.39 -9.08 -17.90
C LYS A 19 0.16 -10.03 -16.83
N ASP A 20 -0.04 -11.32 -17.00
CA ASP A 20 0.49 -12.34 -16.09
C ASP A 20 2.02 -12.32 -16.03
N MET A 21 2.68 -12.18 -17.18
CA MET A 21 4.14 -12.05 -17.24
C MET A 21 4.63 -10.81 -16.49
N LEU A 22 3.99 -9.64 -16.70
CA LEU A 22 4.36 -8.40 -16.05
C LEU A 22 4.13 -8.42 -14.54
N LEU A 23 3.07 -9.08 -14.09
CA LEU A 23 2.81 -9.33 -12.69
C LEU A 23 3.88 -10.28 -12.11
N GLY A 24 4.21 -11.35 -12.81
CA GLY A 24 5.25 -12.30 -12.42
C GLY A 24 6.64 -11.67 -12.25
N VAL A 25 6.95 -10.60 -12.98
CA VAL A 25 8.19 -9.82 -12.80
C VAL A 25 8.27 -9.23 -11.40
N VAL A 26 7.16 -8.74 -10.86
CA VAL A 26 7.09 -8.13 -9.53
C VAL A 26 6.99 -9.20 -8.44
N GLU A 27 6.20 -10.24 -8.64
CA GLU A 27 5.99 -11.27 -7.61
C GLU A 27 7.18 -12.21 -7.47
N LYS A 28 7.78 -12.63 -8.59
CA LYS A 28 8.80 -13.69 -8.62
C LYS A 28 10.10 -13.31 -9.34
N GLY A 29 10.09 -12.19 -10.06
CA GLY A 29 11.18 -11.81 -10.97
C GLY A 29 12.10 -10.70 -10.44
N THR A 30 12.67 -9.95 -11.39
CA THR A 30 13.63 -8.86 -11.13
C THR A 30 13.01 -7.62 -10.51
N GLY A 31 11.69 -7.56 -10.43
CA GLY A 31 10.90 -6.48 -9.86
C GLY A 31 10.44 -6.69 -8.41
N LYS A 32 10.95 -7.68 -7.68
CA LYS A 32 10.52 -8.00 -6.31
C LYS A 32 10.54 -6.80 -5.34
N ALA A 33 11.45 -5.85 -5.54
CA ALA A 33 11.50 -4.62 -4.73
C ALA A 33 10.28 -3.70 -4.93
N VAL A 34 9.46 -3.94 -5.95
CA VAL A 34 8.22 -3.21 -6.24
C VAL A 34 7.00 -3.88 -5.59
N HIS A 35 7.15 -5.10 -5.09
CA HIS A 35 6.06 -5.79 -4.41
C HIS A 35 5.51 -4.96 -3.25
N SER A 36 4.18 -4.89 -3.17
CA SER A 36 3.46 -4.18 -2.11
C SER A 36 2.34 -5.07 -1.58
N ASP A 37 2.18 -5.08 -0.27
CA ASP A 37 1.10 -5.80 0.42
C ASP A 37 -0.25 -5.04 0.33
N ILE A 38 -0.20 -3.77 -0.11
CA ILE A 38 -1.36 -2.87 -0.15
C ILE A 38 -2.00 -2.86 -1.54
N ILE A 39 -1.20 -2.91 -2.61
CA ILE A 39 -1.66 -2.80 -3.99
C ILE A 39 -0.82 -3.68 -4.91
N ARG A 40 -1.48 -4.44 -5.77
CA ARG A 40 -0.79 -5.26 -6.77
C ARG A 40 -0.28 -4.37 -7.91
N ILE A 41 1.02 -4.45 -8.16
CA ILE A 41 1.71 -3.69 -9.20
C ILE A 41 2.26 -4.68 -10.23
N ALA A 42 2.09 -4.36 -11.50
CA ALA A 42 2.68 -5.12 -12.60
C ALA A 42 3.58 -4.22 -13.42
N GLY A 43 4.66 -4.77 -13.98
CA GLY A 43 5.58 -3.96 -14.78
C GLY A 43 6.89 -4.63 -15.13
N LYS A 44 7.81 -3.85 -15.69
CA LYS A 44 9.10 -4.34 -16.17
C LYS A 44 10.23 -3.42 -15.78
N THR A 45 11.33 -4.03 -15.33
CA THR A 45 12.59 -3.36 -15.06
C THR A 45 13.38 -3.10 -16.35
N GLY A 46 14.10 -1.99 -16.40
CA GLY A 46 15.08 -1.68 -17.44
C GLY A 46 16.41 -1.30 -16.81
N THR A 47 17.50 -1.80 -17.37
CA THR A 47 18.86 -1.37 -17.02
C THR A 47 19.67 -1.32 -18.29
N ALA A 48 20.02 -0.12 -18.71
CA ALA A 48 20.77 0.11 -19.94
C ALA A 48 22.08 0.85 -19.65
N GLN A 49 23.13 0.53 -20.39
CA GLN A 49 24.36 1.31 -20.39
C GLN A 49 24.19 2.57 -21.24
N ILE A 50 24.71 3.68 -20.77
CA ILE A 50 24.69 4.94 -21.52
C ILE A 50 25.90 4.98 -22.42
N ALA A 51 25.69 5.22 -23.73
CA ALA A 51 26.77 5.49 -24.65
C ALA A 51 27.22 6.97 -24.59
N SER A 52 28.51 7.22 -24.68
CA SER A 52 29.06 8.56 -24.84
C SER A 52 30.23 8.46 -25.84
N GLY A 53 30.15 9.22 -26.94
CA GLY A 53 31.14 9.15 -28.00
C GLY A 53 31.28 7.77 -28.67
N GLY A 54 30.19 6.99 -28.72
CA GLY A 54 30.17 5.63 -29.26
C GLY A 54 30.69 4.54 -28.31
N VAL A 55 31.04 4.88 -27.06
CA VAL A 55 31.62 3.94 -26.07
C VAL A 55 30.67 3.78 -24.87
N TYR A 56 30.43 2.54 -24.44
CA TYR A 56 29.53 2.21 -23.32
C TYR A 56 30.24 2.15 -21.95
N ARG A 57 31.55 1.93 -21.95
CA ARG A 57 32.27 1.53 -20.71
C ARG A 57 32.37 2.56 -19.60
N THR A 58 32.29 3.86 -19.89
CA THR A 58 32.56 4.93 -18.90
C THR A 58 31.39 5.84 -18.60
N SER A 59 30.26 5.65 -19.25
CA SER A 59 29.18 6.64 -19.27
C SER A 59 28.09 6.38 -18.22
N GLY A 60 28.19 5.28 -17.47
CA GLY A 60 27.23 4.90 -16.44
C GLY A 60 25.99 4.17 -16.97
N HIS A 61 25.00 4.03 -16.12
CA HIS A 61 23.76 3.32 -16.42
C HIS A 61 22.55 4.24 -16.39
N GLN A 62 21.52 3.86 -17.14
CA GLN A 62 20.16 4.34 -17.00
C GLN A 62 19.32 3.19 -16.52
N VAL A 63 18.66 3.37 -15.38
CA VAL A 63 17.78 2.38 -14.79
C VAL A 63 16.35 2.87 -14.86
N ALA A 64 15.42 1.97 -15.13
CA ALA A 64 14.02 2.30 -15.29
C ALA A 64 13.12 1.21 -14.70
N PHE A 65 11.94 1.60 -14.32
CA PHE A 65 10.79 0.71 -14.11
C PHE A 65 9.58 1.34 -14.76
N CYS A 66 8.91 0.57 -15.61
CA CYS A 66 7.64 0.93 -16.21
C CYS A 66 6.58 -0.08 -15.77
N GLY A 67 5.48 0.40 -15.23
CA GLY A 67 4.43 -0.46 -14.70
C GLY A 67 3.09 0.22 -14.63
N TYR A 68 2.11 -0.53 -14.15
CA TYR A 68 0.74 -0.08 -13.94
C TYR A 68 0.18 -0.67 -12.65
N PHE A 69 -0.84 -0.01 -12.12
CA PHE A 69 -1.52 -0.41 -10.90
C PHE A 69 -2.97 0.13 -10.84
N PRO A 70 -3.91 -0.56 -10.15
CA PRO A 70 -3.82 -1.94 -9.68
C PRO A 70 -3.57 -2.93 -10.84
N ALA A 71 -2.90 -4.07 -10.58
CA ALA A 71 -2.59 -5.02 -11.65
C ALA A 71 -3.85 -5.72 -12.21
N ASP A 72 -4.85 -5.92 -11.34
CA ASP A 72 -6.08 -6.63 -11.68
C ASP A 72 -7.02 -5.73 -12.51
N GLU A 73 -7.16 -4.47 -12.13
CA GLU A 73 -7.97 -3.46 -12.82
C GLU A 73 -7.12 -2.20 -13.05
N PRO A 74 -6.33 -2.14 -14.13
CA PRO A 74 -5.39 -1.06 -14.36
C PRO A 74 -6.07 0.31 -14.49
N LYS A 75 -5.71 1.24 -13.59
CA LYS A 75 -6.18 2.63 -13.60
C LYS A 75 -5.06 3.63 -13.87
N TYR A 76 -3.84 3.28 -13.46
CA TYR A 76 -2.68 4.16 -13.57
C TYR A 76 -1.51 3.44 -14.21
N SER A 77 -0.77 4.15 -15.05
CA SER A 77 0.54 3.73 -15.53
C SER A 77 1.61 4.70 -15.04
N CYS A 78 2.78 4.18 -14.71
CA CYS A 78 3.88 4.96 -14.18
C CYS A 78 5.21 4.48 -14.75
N ILE A 79 6.07 5.40 -15.13
CA ILE A 79 7.45 5.14 -15.50
C ILE A 79 8.39 6.02 -14.69
N VAL A 80 9.39 5.41 -14.08
CA VAL A 80 10.47 6.11 -13.39
C VAL A 80 11.79 5.77 -14.06
N VAL A 81 12.54 6.80 -14.45
CA VAL A 81 13.84 6.68 -15.08
C VAL A 81 14.86 7.44 -14.25
N ILE A 82 15.94 6.75 -13.85
CA ILE A 82 17.07 7.34 -13.14
C ILE A 82 18.31 7.21 -14.02
N ARG A 83 18.91 8.33 -14.34
CA ARG A 83 20.10 8.38 -15.21
C ARG A 83 21.35 8.61 -14.37
N ARG A 84 22.36 7.76 -14.59
CA ARG A 84 23.66 7.83 -13.90
C ARG A 84 23.52 7.80 -12.37
N PRO A 85 22.89 6.78 -11.79
CA PRO A 85 22.86 6.65 -10.34
C PRO A 85 24.31 6.59 -9.81
N ARG A 86 24.57 7.33 -8.73
CA ARG A 86 25.93 7.45 -8.16
C ARG A 86 26.14 6.56 -6.95
N ILE A 87 25.07 6.02 -6.38
CA ILE A 87 25.09 5.23 -5.14
C ILE A 87 24.44 3.87 -5.42
N GLY A 88 25.04 2.81 -4.94
CA GLY A 88 24.55 1.45 -5.05
C GLY A 88 24.71 0.81 -6.42
N TYR A 89 24.24 -0.43 -6.55
CA TYR A 89 24.26 -1.17 -7.82
C TYR A 89 23.13 -0.68 -8.73
N PRO A 90 23.39 -0.33 -9.99
CA PRO A 90 22.36 0.18 -10.89
C PRO A 90 21.33 -0.90 -11.24
N SER A 91 20.17 -0.84 -10.63
CA SER A 91 19.06 -1.78 -10.81
C SER A 91 17.75 -1.03 -11.02
N GLY A 92 17.08 -1.32 -12.12
CA GLY A 92 15.75 -0.77 -12.41
C GLY A 92 14.69 -1.21 -11.40
N GLY A 93 14.77 -2.44 -10.90
CA GLY A 93 13.85 -2.96 -9.89
C GLY A 93 14.00 -2.25 -8.54
N THR A 94 15.23 -2.13 -8.04
CA THR A 94 15.50 -1.59 -6.71
C THR A 94 15.38 -0.06 -6.68
N MET A 95 16.02 0.62 -7.62
CA MET A 95 16.08 2.09 -7.61
C MET A 95 14.79 2.72 -8.15
N SER A 96 14.48 2.45 -9.42
CA SER A 96 13.30 3.05 -10.07
C SER A 96 12.01 2.39 -9.59
N GLY A 97 12.03 1.08 -9.35
CA GLY A 97 10.88 0.33 -8.87
C GLY A 97 10.47 0.73 -7.45
N GLY A 98 11.41 0.97 -6.54
CA GLY A 98 11.11 1.47 -5.20
C GLY A 98 10.35 2.81 -5.21
N VAL A 99 10.68 3.70 -6.16
CA VAL A 99 9.95 4.97 -6.34
C VAL A 99 8.54 4.71 -6.89
N VAL A 100 8.39 3.79 -7.86
CA VAL A 100 7.06 3.42 -8.39
C VAL A 100 6.19 2.82 -7.29
N LYS A 101 6.74 1.94 -6.44
CA LYS A 101 6.03 1.38 -5.28
C LYS A 101 5.51 2.49 -4.37
N ALA A 102 6.37 3.42 -3.96
CA ALA A 102 5.98 4.53 -3.09
C ALA A 102 4.90 5.43 -3.72
N ILE A 103 4.96 5.67 -5.05
CA ILE A 103 3.94 6.41 -5.78
C ILE A 103 2.61 5.63 -5.77
N ALA A 104 2.64 4.34 -6.08
CA ALA A 104 1.44 3.50 -6.16
C ALA A 104 0.74 3.40 -4.80
N GLU A 105 1.48 3.17 -3.73
CA GLU A 105 0.95 3.12 -2.36
C GLU A 105 0.34 4.46 -1.94
N LYS A 106 1.00 5.58 -2.26
CA LYS A 106 0.48 6.93 -1.95
C LYS A 106 -0.77 7.27 -2.75
N VAL A 107 -0.79 6.96 -4.06
CA VAL A 107 -1.96 7.16 -4.92
C VAL A 107 -3.12 6.31 -4.42
N TYR A 108 -2.87 5.05 -4.09
CA TYR A 108 -3.88 4.14 -3.56
C TYR A 108 -4.45 4.68 -2.24
N ALA A 109 -3.62 5.06 -1.29
CA ALA A 109 -4.05 5.64 -0.01
C ALA A 109 -4.83 6.93 -0.16
N SER A 110 -4.52 7.78 -1.16
CA SER A 110 -5.23 9.04 -1.39
C SER A 110 -6.56 8.89 -2.15
N HIS A 111 -6.75 7.78 -2.87
CA HIS A 111 -7.97 7.50 -3.64
C HIS A 111 -8.85 6.43 -3.01
N MET A 112 -8.41 5.80 -1.94
CA MET A 112 -9.31 5.04 -1.08
C MET A 112 -10.22 6.05 -0.36
N SER A 113 -11.33 6.40 -1.00
CA SER A 113 -12.55 6.56 -0.22
C SER A 113 -12.77 5.19 0.39
N PHE A 114 -12.62 5.09 1.70
CA PHE A 114 -12.96 3.89 2.46
C PHE A 114 -14.43 3.60 2.25
N ASP A 115 -14.76 2.91 1.18
CA ASP A 115 -16.03 2.23 1.09
C ASP A 115 -15.84 0.89 1.83
N VAL A 116 -15.83 1.01 3.16
CA VAL A 116 -15.71 -0.13 4.10
C VAL A 116 -16.85 -1.14 3.86
N ARG A 117 -17.88 -0.75 3.09
CA ARG A 117 -19.07 -1.57 2.79
C ARG A 117 -18.80 -2.75 1.87
N ASP A 118 -17.70 -2.72 1.07
CA ASP A 118 -17.36 -3.79 0.12
C ASP A 118 -16.27 -4.75 0.64
N MET A 119 -15.72 -4.51 1.81
CA MET A 119 -14.84 -5.48 2.46
C MET A 119 -15.70 -6.51 3.19
N GLU A 120 -15.60 -7.77 2.78
CA GLU A 120 -16.18 -8.87 3.55
C GLU A 120 -15.73 -8.75 5.02
N ARG A 121 -16.67 -8.87 5.96
CA ARG A 121 -16.46 -8.67 7.42
C ARG A 121 -15.24 -9.43 7.97
N ASP A 122 -14.91 -10.58 7.39
CA ASP A 122 -13.74 -11.38 7.78
C ASP A 122 -12.39 -10.68 7.52
N SER A 123 -12.32 -9.77 6.54
CA SER A 123 -11.08 -9.03 6.23
C SER A 123 -10.85 -7.86 7.20
N LEU A 124 -11.91 -7.27 7.76
CA LEU A 124 -11.83 -6.17 8.74
C LEU A 124 -11.24 -6.64 10.08
N ALA A 125 -11.44 -7.89 10.45
CA ALA A 125 -10.91 -8.44 11.70
C ALA A 125 -9.36 -8.44 11.76
N VAL A 126 -8.70 -8.42 10.59
CA VAL A 126 -7.24 -8.43 10.48
C VAL A 126 -6.65 -7.03 10.37
N ILE A 127 -7.42 -6.04 9.91
CA ILE A 127 -6.94 -4.69 9.56
C ILE A 127 -7.16 -3.67 10.68
N LEU A 128 -8.12 -3.91 11.59
CA LEU A 128 -8.29 -3.01 12.73
C LEU A 128 -7.07 -3.13 13.64
N PRO A 129 -6.19 -2.11 13.72
CA PRO A 129 -5.17 -2.09 14.73
C PRO A 129 -5.91 -2.24 16.07
N ALA A 130 -5.40 -3.10 16.94
CA ALA A 130 -5.92 -3.18 18.30
C ALA A 130 -5.72 -1.80 18.93
N ALA A 131 -6.75 -0.95 18.88
CA ALA A 131 -6.76 0.34 19.55
C ALA A 131 -6.69 0.02 21.03
N LYS A 132 -5.46 0.08 21.57
CA LYS A 132 -5.25 -0.41 22.93
C LYS A 132 -5.97 0.46 23.95
N ASN A 133 -5.93 1.79 23.76
CA ASN A 133 -6.52 2.73 24.73
C ASN A 133 -6.87 4.04 24.02
N GLY A 134 -7.95 4.67 24.41
CA GLY A 134 -8.36 5.94 23.83
C GLY A 134 -9.38 6.69 24.68
N ASN A 135 -9.65 7.95 24.30
CA ASN A 135 -10.77 8.69 24.82
C ASN A 135 -12.06 8.11 24.23
N LEU A 136 -13.07 7.87 25.07
CA LEU A 136 -14.33 7.23 24.69
C LEU A 136 -15.00 7.95 23.50
N GLU A 137 -15.18 9.26 23.59
CA GLU A 137 -15.85 10.07 22.56
C GLU A 137 -15.11 10.01 21.20
N ALA A 138 -13.77 10.03 21.25
CA ALA A 138 -12.97 9.91 20.03
C ALA A 138 -13.05 8.51 19.43
N LEU A 139 -13.12 7.48 20.27
CA LEU A 139 -13.23 6.09 19.84
C LEU A 139 -14.61 5.81 19.25
N GLU A 140 -15.69 6.27 19.88
CA GLU A 140 -17.06 6.16 19.39
C GLU A 140 -17.20 6.84 18.01
N ASN A 141 -16.66 8.05 17.84
CA ASN A 141 -16.64 8.74 16.54
C ASN A 141 -15.90 7.96 15.43
N VAL A 142 -14.89 7.21 15.79
CA VAL A 142 -14.14 6.35 14.83
C VAL A 142 -14.95 5.11 14.51
N LEU A 143 -15.53 4.47 15.52
CA LEU A 143 -16.33 3.24 15.35
C LEU A 143 -17.59 3.51 14.54
N ASP A 144 -18.30 4.63 14.81
CA ASP A 144 -19.43 5.07 14.01
C ASP A 144 -19.08 5.28 12.53
N LYS A 145 -17.94 5.90 12.26
CA LYS A 145 -17.47 6.10 10.87
C LYS A 145 -17.07 4.82 10.17
N LEU A 146 -16.68 3.80 10.93
CA LEU A 146 -16.29 2.49 10.42
C LEU A 146 -17.47 1.50 10.40
N ASP A 147 -18.67 1.92 10.86
CA ASP A 147 -19.87 1.07 10.99
C ASP A 147 -19.59 -0.21 11.83
N VAL A 148 -18.83 -0.03 12.91
CA VAL A 148 -18.45 -1.09 13.83
C VAL A 148 -19.24 -0.94 15.14
N ASP A 149 -20.09 -1.91 15.43
CA ASP A 149 -20.80 -1.98 16.68
C ASP A 149 -19.86 -2.26 17.85
N ALA A 150 -19.97 -1.48 18.91
CA ALA A 150 -19.22 -1.68 20.13
C ALA A 150 -20.14 -1.64 21.35
N ASN A 151 -19.94 -2.61 22.24
CA ASN A 151 -20.64 -2.61 23.50
C ASN A 151 -19.96 -1.63 24.46
N THR A 152 -20.74 -0.61 24.88
CA THR A 152 -20.32 0.46 25.79
C THR A 152 -20.99 0.35 27.17
N ASP A 153 -21.64 -0.78 27.46
CA ASP A 153 -22.34 -0.97 28.71
C ASP A 153 -21.40 -0.91 29.94
N SER A 154 -21.76 -0.13 30.92
CA SER A 154 -21.07 -0.01 32.22
C SER A 154 -19.76 0.79 32.22
N LEU A 155 -19.59 1.76 31.33
CA LEU A 155 -18.43 2.64 31.33
C LEU A 155 -18.58 3.80 32.33
N GLU A 156 -17.61 3.92 33.25
CA GLU A 156 -17.58 4.99 34.26
C GLU A 156 -16.55 6.08 33.98
N THR A 157 -15.59 5.80 33.08
CA THR A 157 -14.47 6.72 32.75
C THR A 157 -14.49 7.21 31.33
N LYS A 158 -13.85 8.37 31.08
CA LYS A 158 -13.63 8.92 29.73
C LYS A 158 -12.51 8.20 28.97
N TRP A 159 -11.77 7.33 29.60
CA TRP A 159 -10.67 6.60 29.00
C TRP A 159 -10.97 5.11 29.01
N VAL A 160 -10.96 4.52 27.83
CA VAL A 160 -11.36 3.13 27.63
C VAL A 160 -10.33 2.32 26.89
N VAL A 161 -10.37 1.02 27.06
CA VAL A 161 -9.61 0.05 26.30
C VAL A 161 -10.56 -0.80 25.48
N ALA A 162 -10.29 -0.91 24.18
CA ALA A 162 -11.01 -1.80 23.30
C ALA A 162 -10.41 -3.21 23.38
N LYS A 163 -11.26 -4.20 23.63
CA LYS A 163 -10.87 -5.60 23.73
C LYS A 163 -11.85 -6.47 22.95
N ARG A 164 -11.34 -7.36 22.14
CA ARG A 164 -12.10 -8.41 21.46
C ARG A 164 -11.80 -9.73 22.13
N GLU A 165 -12.81 -10.47 22.50
CA GLU A 165 -12.65 -11.83 23.05
C GLU A 165 -12.57 -12.84 21.91
N GLU A 166 -11.75 -13.89 22.05
CA GLU A 166 -11.60 -14.92 21.01
C GLU A 166 -12.95 -15.61 20.75
N GLY A 167 -13.45 -15.51 19.51
CA GLY A 167 -14.71 -16.11 19.08
C GLY A 167 -15.93 -15.19 19.13
N GLU A 168 -15.79 -13.93 19.55
CA GLU A 168 -16.88 -12.94 19.53
C GLU A 168 -16.68 -11.95 18.36
N GLU A 169 -17.79 -11.63 17.67
CA GLU A 169 -17.79 -10.63 16.61
C GLU A 169 -17.86 -9.20 17.16
N GLU A 170 -18.31 -9.04 18.39
CA GLU A 170 -18.57 -7.75 19.03
C GLU A 170 -17.31 -7.18 19.72
N LEU A 171 -17.11 -5.87 19.61
CA LEU A 171 -16.03 -5.17 20.26
C LEU A 171 -16.50 -4.67 21.64
N HIS A 172 -15.82 -5.05 22.71
CA HIS A 172 -16.12 -4.60 24.05
C HIS A 172 -15.21 -3.43 24.45
N LEU A 173 -15.82 -2.32 24.86
CA LEU A 173 -15.10 -1.21 25.50
C LEU A 173 -15.18 -1.40 27.03
N ARG A 174 -14.03 -1.30 27.68
CA ARG A 174 -13.92 -1.39 29.14
C ARG A 174 -13.16 -0.19 29.69
N ASP A 175 -13.49 0.20 30.89
CA ASP A 175 -12.78 1.28 31.58
C ASP A 175 -11.28 0.99 31.68
N LEU A 176 -10.48 1.98 31.34
CA LEU A 176 -9.04 1.93 31.52
C LEU A 176 -8.71 2.24 32.97
N THR A 177 -8.45 1.20 33.76
CA THR A 177 -7.95 1.36 35.13
C THR A 177 -6.49 1.73 35.10
N ILE A 178 -6.17 3.00 35.35
CA ILE A 178 -4.79 3.47 35.51
C ILE A 178 -4.33 3.08 36.90
N ARG A 179 -3.43 2.09 37.00
CA ARG A 179 -2.72 1.83 38.26
C ARG A 179 -1.73 2.96 38.51
N GLU A 180 -1.68 3.49 39.71
CA GLU A 180 -0.71 4.51 40.13
C GLU A 180 0.72 4.06 39.75
N GLY A 181 1.46 4.93 39.02
CA GLY A 181 2.82 4.68 38.59
C GLY A 181 3.02 4.26 37.12
N LEU A 182 1.95 4.06 36.36
CA LEU A 182 2.08 3.83 34.91
C LEU A 182 1.95 5.15 34.14
N VAL A 183 3.08 5.64 33.65
CA VAL A 183 3.08 6.73 32.64
C VAL A 183 2.56 6.14 31.34
N PRO A 184 1.50 6.70 30.72
CA PRO A 184 1.04 6.24 29.43
C PRO A 184 2.18 6.39 28.41
N ASN A 185 2.42 5.34 27.62
CA ASN A 185 3.42 5.38 26.57
C ASN A 185 2.90 6.31 25.45
N VAL A 186 3.35 7.57 25.49
CA VAL A 186 3.02 8.61 24.52
C VAL A 186 3.93 8.62 23.28
N ILE A 187 4.77 7.58 23.10
CA ILE A 187 5.62 7.46 21.91
C ILE A 187 4.73 7.24 20.70
N GLY A 188 4.63 8.25 19.83
CA GLY A 188 3.84 8.23 18.59
C GLY A 188 2.58 9.09 18.60
N MET A 189 2.23 9.74 19.69
CA MET A 189 1.20 10.78 19.71
C MET A 189 1.86 12.12 19.33
N GLY A 190 1.94 12.40 18.02
CA GLY A 190 2.33 13.72 17.53
C GLY A 190 1.25 14.74 17.85
N ALA A 191 1.70 15.95 18.18
CA ALA A 191 0.87 17.13 18.40
C ALA A 191 0.15 17.57 17.12
#